data_9b6e086cfdbe05ea44a9a80250821d73
#
_entry.id   9b6e086cfdbe05ea44a9a80250821d73
#
_cell.length_a   1.000
_cell.length_b   1.000
_cell.length_c   1.000
_cell.angle_alpha   90.00
_cell.angle_beta   90.00
_cell.angle_gamma   90.00
#
_symmetry.space_group_name_H-M   'P 1'
#
loop_
_entity.id
_entity.type
_entity.pdbx_description
1 polymer ?
#
loop_
_entity_poly.entity_id
_entity_poly.type
_entity_poly.pdbx_seq_one_letter_code
_entity_poly.pdbx_strand_id
1 'polypeptide(L)'
;QSIPYAIRNLERLSIASPLPAELPALTDVVRQLVGSSILRQIGNASLALTVRVLSFSYRDGLPEDDSGHGGGWVFDCRFLPNPGREERFATLTGRDPAVAGYLQSEPAVRVFLDRVKALVDDAVDNYRGRNFTDLSVAFGCTGGRHRSVYCAERLGEHLRGRGVAVELRHREIGSGS
;
A
#
# COMPACT_ATOMS: atom_id res chain seq x y z
N GLN A 1 10.63 -26.54 10.88
CA GLN A 1 11.22 -25.21 11.17
C GLN A 1 11.36 -24.49 9.83
N SER A 2 10.50 -23.50 9.59
CA SER A 2 10.46 -22.75 8.33
C SER A 2 11.56 -21.71 8.32
N ILE A 3 12.44 -21.77 7.32
CA ILE A 3 13.44 -20.74 7.02
C ILE A 3 12.70 -19.45 6.63
N PRO A 4 13.04 -18.29 7.20
CA PRO A 4 12.40 -17.03 6.84
C PRO A 4 12.44 -16.74 5.35
N TYR A 5 11.34 -16.22 4.80
CA TYR A 5 11.14 -15.97 3.36
C TYR A 5 12.27 -15.16 2.69
N ALA A 6 12.88 -14.24 3.44
CA ALA A 6 14.00 -13.42 2.97
C ALA A 6 15.25 -14.23 2.57
N ILE A 7 15.46 -15.42 3.16
CA ILE A 7 16.64 -16.25 2.86
C ILE A 7 16.42 -17.09 1.59
N ARG A 8 15.18 -17.44 1.23
CA ARG A 8 14.88 -18.22 0.03
C ARG A 8 15.15 -17.47 -1.28
N ASN A 9 15.15 -16.15 -1.28
CA ASN A 9 15.41 -15.36 -2.48
C ASN A 9 16.89 -15.14 -2.77
N LEU A 10 17.78 -15.37 -1.81
CA LEU A 10 19.23 -15.31 -2.03
C LEU A 10 19.76 -16.52 -2.81
N GLU A 11 19.06 -17.66 -2.78
CA GLU A 11 19.46 -18.87 -3.53
C GLU A 11 19.20 -18.76 -5.04
N ARG A 12 18.48 -17.74 -5.52
CA ARG A 12 18.20 -17.50 -6.94
C ARG A 12 19.22 -16.63 -7.67
N LEU A 13 20.20 -16.08 -6.95
CA LEU A 13 21.34 -15.40 -7.56
C LEU A 13 22.34 -16.48 -8.03
N SER A 14 22.11 -17.05 -9.21
CA SER A 14 23.05 -17.92 -9.90
C SER A 14 24.27 -17.08 -10.32
N ILE A 15 25.29 -17.06 -9.49
CA ILE A 15 26.61 -16.52 -9.86
C ILE A 15 27.30 -17.61 -10.66
N ALA A 16 27.22 -17.51 -11.97
CA ALA A 16 27.91 -18.39 -12.92
C ALA A 16 29.41 -18.00 -13.02
N SER A 17 30.18 -18.21 -11.95
CA SER A 17 31.64 -18.21 -11.99
C SER A 17 32.19 -18.99 -10.79
N PRO A 18 33.24 -19.81 -10.96
CA PRO A 18 33.82 -20.51 -9.83
C PRO A 18 34.47 -19.49 -8.88
N LEU A 19 34.02 -19.49 -7.63
CA LEU A 19 34.57 -18.66 -6.56
C LEU A 19 36.02 -19.11 -6.26
N PRO A 20 36.95 -18.16 -6.02
CA PRO A 20 38.33 -18.49 -5.69
C PRO A 20 38.45 -19.22 -4.36
N ALA A 21 39.55 -19.99 -4.19
CA ALA A 21 39.83 -20.87 -3.05
C ALA A 21 39.99 -20.18 -1.68
N GLU A 22 39.72 -18.89 -1.57
CA GLU A 22 39.84 -18.08 -0.33
C GLU A 22 38.53 -17.94 0.47
N LEU A 23 37.50 -18.73 0.14
CA LEU A 23 36.19 -18.69 0.80
C LEU A 23 36.18 -18.91 2.34
N PRO A 24 37.09 -19.67 2.97
CA PRO A 24 37.07 -19.85 4.42
C PRO A 24 37.23 -18.53 5.21
N ALA A 25 38.06 -17.61 4.71
CA ALA A 25 38.28 -16.33 5.35
C ALA A 25 37.04 -15.40 5.27
N LEU A 26 36.32 -15.43 4.15
CA LEU A 26 35.11 -14.65 3.98
C LEU A 26 33.95 -15.18 4.85
N THR A 27 33.85 -16.48 5.00
CA THR A 27 32.85 -17.12 5.86
C THR A 27 33.10 -16.80 7.34
N ASP A 28 34.35 -16.73 7.75
CA ASP A 28 34.71 -16.36 9.14
C ASP A 28 34.51 -14.86 9.40
N VAL A 29 34.80 -14.00 8.46
CA VAL A 29 34.51 -12.56 8.54
C VAL A 29 33.00 -12.32 8.57
N VAL A 30 32.23 -13.02 7.73
CA VAL A 30 30.76 -12.95 7.77
C VAL A 30 30.21 -13.50 9.08
N ARG A 31 30.76 -14.58 9.62
CA ARG A 31 30.35 -15.16 10.90
C ARG A 31 30.69 -14.23 12.08
N GLN A 32 31.83 -13.53 12.03
CA GLN A 32 32.24 -12.54 13.01
C GLN A 32 31.41 -11.26 12.93
N LEU A 33 31.02 -10.82 11.71
CA LEU A 33 30.09 -9.73 11.47
C LEU A 33 28.65 -10.12 11.90
N VAL A 34 28.24 -11.39 11.73
CA VAL A 34 26.94 -11.93 12.21
C VAL A 34 26.85 -11.89 13.74
N GLY A 35 27.98 -12.01 14.45
CA GLY A 35 28.06 -11.83 15.91
C GLY A 35 28.12 -10.38 16.38
N SER A 36 28.31 -9.42 15.49
CA SER A 36 28.47 -8.01 15.84
C SER A 36 27.14 -7.25 15.95
N SER A 37 27.16 -6.13 16.70
CA SER A 37 25.98 -5.28 16.92
C SER A 37 25.35 -4.71 15.63
N ILE A 38 26.12 -4.66 14.53
CA ILE A 38 25.65 -4.20 13.23
C ILE A 38 24.57 -5.14 12.64
N LEU A 39 24.73 -6.45 12.79
CA LEU A 39 23.71 -7.40 12.32
C LEU A 39 22.49 -7.47 13.24
N ARG A 40 22.63 -7.14 14.52
CA ARG A 40 21.46 -6.87 15.38
C ARG A 40 20.70 -5.64 14.91
N GLN A 41 21.40 -4.61 14.43
CA GLN A 41 20.74 -3.42 13.86
C GLN A 41 20.12 -3.68 12.48
N ILE A 42 20.74 -4.49 11.62
CA ILE A 42 20.19 -4.90 10.31
C ILE A 42 19.03 -5.92 10.52
N GLY A 43 19.15 -6.83 11.47
CA GLY A 43 18.10 -7.79 11.83
C GLY A 43 16.90 -7.15 12.53
N ASN A 44 17.07 -5.95 13.10
CA ASN A 44 16.01 -5.12 13.67
C ASN A 44 15.56 -3.99 12.74
N ALA A 45 16.12 -3.85 11.54
CA ALA A 45 15.52 -3.02 10.51
C ALA A 45 14.25 -3.73 10.07
N SER A 46 13.15 -3.44 10.74
CA SER A 46 11.80 -3.80 10.27
C SER A 46 11.71 -3.34 8.82
N LEU A 47 11.50 -4.29 7.91
CA LEU A 47 11.24 -3.96 6.51
C LEU A 47 10.07 -2.99 6.49
N ALA A 48 10.26 -1.82 5.91
CA ALA A 48 9.25 -0.77 5.95
C ALA A 48 8.00 -1.25 5.19
N LEU A 49 6.89 -1.34 5.91
CA LEU A 49 5.60 -1.65 5.29
C LEU A 49 5.20 -0.48 4.38
N THR A 50 4.93 -0.76 3.12
CA THR A 50 4.31 0.17 2.17
C THR A 50 2.85 -0.20 1.98
N VAL A 51 1.94 0.75 2.19
CA VAL A 51 0.53 0.58 1.87
C VAL A 51 0.25 1.16 0.49
N ARG A 52 -0.15 0.29 -0.44
CA ARG A 52 -0.58 0.70 -1.77
C ARG A 52 -2.06 1.04 -1.74
N VAL A 53 -2.38 2.29 -1.98
CA VAL A 53 -3.75 2.78 -2.03
C VAL A 53 -4.11 3.08 -3.47
N LEU A 54 -5.20 2.49 -3.96
CA LEU A 54 -5.64 2.60 -5.35
C LEU A 54 -7.07 3.08 -5.45
N SER A 55 -7.39 3.97 -6.37
CA SER A 55 -8.76 4.22 -6.81
C SER A 55 -9.03 3.66 -8.21
N PHE A 56 -10.23 3.09 -8.43
CA PHE A 56 -10.57 2.46 -9.69
C PHE A 56 -12.07 2.58 -10.05
N SER A 57 -12.36 2.33 -11.33
CA SER A 57 -13.69 2.25 -11.91
C SER A 57 -14.15 0.79 -11.98
N TYR A 58 -15.35 0.48 -11.45
CA TYR A 58 -15.95 -0.84 -11.64
C TYR A 58 -16.33 -1.14 -13.10
N ARG A 59 -16.48 -0.12 -13.95
CA ARG A 59 -16.72 -0.33 -15.39
C ARG A 59 -15.54 -0.99 -16.08
N ASP A 60 -14.32 -0.70 -15.59
CA ASP A 60 -13.06 -1.18 -16.17
C ASP A 60 -12.52 -2.40 -15.41
N GLY A 61 -13.36 -3.02 -14.58
CA GLY A 61 -13.03 -4.22 -13.80
C GLY A 61 -12.26 -3.94 -12.52
N LEU A 62 -12.07 -4.99 -11.73
CA LEU A 62 -11.25 -4.94 -10.51
C LEU A 62 -9.78 -4.72 -10.87
N PRO A 63 -9.01 -4.04 -10.02
CA PRO A 63 -7.57 -3.95 -10.22
C PRO A 63 -6.93 -5.33 -10.04
N GLU A 64 -5.94 -5.61 -10.89
CA GLU A 64 -5.10 -6.78 -10.72
C GLU A 64 -4.10 -6.54 -9.57
N ASP A 65 -3.76 -7.62 -8.87
CA ASP A 65 -2.72 -7.58 -7.84
C ASP A 65 -1.36 -7.84 -8.47
N ASP A 66 -0.59 -6.78 -8.65
CA ASP A 66 0.79 -6.83 -9.16
C ASP A 66 1.83 -7.01 -8.05
N SER A 67 1.39 -7.12 -6.77
CA SER A 67 2.27 -7.33 -5.63
C SER A 67 2.81 -8.76 -5.53
N GLY A 68 2.11 -9.73 -6.12
CA GLY A 68 2.39 -11.16 -5.97
C GLY A 68 1.97 -11.74 -4.61
N HIS A 69 1.27 -10.97 -3.78
CA HIS A 69 0.81 -11.40 -2.44
C HIS A 69 -0.64 -11.87 -2.40
N GLY A 70 -1.35 -11.86 -3.52
CA GLY A 70 -2.69 -12.39 -3.64
C GLY A 70 -3.81 -11.39 -3.27
N GLY A 71 -3.55 -10.09 -3.36
CA GLY A 71 -4.56 -9.05 -3.23
C GLY A 71 -4.54 -8.29 -1.92
N GLY A 72 -5.67 -7.71 -1.60
CA GLY A 72 -5.85 -6.85 -0.43
C GLY A 72 -7.33 -6.48 -0.27
N TRP A 73 -7.61 -5.39 0.37
CA TRP A 73 -8.98 -4.92 0.51
C TRP A 73 -9.47 -4.15 -0.70
N VAL A 74 -10.72 -4.43 -1.08
CA VAL A 74 -11.45 -3.68 -2.11
C VAL A 74 -12.73 -3.13 -1.47
N PHE A 75 -12.80 -1.80 -1.34
CA PHE A 75 -13.95 -1.10 -0.78
C PHE A 75 -14.82 -0.54 -1.90
N ASP A 76 -16.11 -0.90 -1.88
CA ASP A 76 -17.11 -0.38 -2.81
C ASP A 76 -17.66 0.96 -2.31
N CYS A 77 -17.35 2.03 -3.02
CA CYS A 77 -17.83 3.37 -2.72
C CYS A 77 -19.14 3.73 -3.45
N ARG A 78 -19.78 2.80 -4.18
CA ARG A 78 -20.98 3.11 -4.99
C ARG A 78 -22.21 3.44 -4.17
N PHE A 79 -22.29 2.95 -2.95
CA PHE A 79 -23.41 3.25 -2.04
C PHE A 79 -23.33 4.66 -1.42
N LEU A 80 -22.17 5.31 -1.48
CA LEU A 80 -21.97 6.68 -0.98
C LEU A 80 -22.65 7.71 -1.91
N PRO A 81 -23.03 8.91 -1.40
CA PRO A 81 -23.56 10.01 -2.19
C PRO A 81 -22.70 10.26 -3.44
N ASN A 82 -23.38 10.48 -4.57
CA ASN A 82 -22.71 10.54 -5.87
C ASN A 82 -22.63 11.98 -6.42
N PRO A 83 -21.50 12.68 -6.30
CA PRO A 83 -21.34 14.03 -6.86
C PRO A 83 -21.48 14.05 -8.39
N GLY A 84 -21.17 12.94 -9.08
CA GLY A 84 -21.33 12.89 -10.55
C GLY A 84 -22.76 12.96 -11.06
N ARG A 85 -23.78 13.09 -10.19
CA ARG A 85 -25.16 13.44 -10.59
C ARG A 85 -25.39 14.93 -10.71
N GLU A 86 -24.46 15.74 -10.21
CA GLU A 86 -24.54 17.20 -10.29
C GLU A 86 -23.65 17.70 -11.45
N GLU A 87 -24.23 18.46 -12.36
CA GLU A 87 -23.56 18.96 -13.57
C GLU A 87 -22.28 19.74 -13.21
N ARG A 88 -22.32 20.53 -12.12
CA ARG A 88 -21.17 21.31 -11.64
C ARG A 88 -19.94 20.47 -11.29
N PHE A 89 -20.08 19.16 -11.08
CA PHE A 89 -18.98 18.25 -10.75
C PHE A 89 -18.58 17.34 -11.92
N ALA A 90 -19.25 17.42 -13.06
CA ALA A 90 -19.10 16.46 -14.17
C ALA A 90 -17.66 16.35 -14.68
N THR A 91 -16.92 17.45 -14.74
CA THR A 91 -15.53 17.50 -15.21
C THR A 91 -14.50 17.37 -14.10
N LEU A 92 -14.91 17.48 -12.85
CA LEU A 92 -14.06 17.46 -11.68
C LEU A 92 -13.75 16.02 -11.22
N THR A 93 -12.87 15.91 -10.26
CA THR A 93 -12.45 14.64 -9.62
C THR A 93 -12.58 14.72 -8.10
N GLY A 94 -12.36 13.61 -7.41
CA GLY A 94 -12.33 13.59 -5.95
C GLY A 94 -11.19 14.39 -5.31
N ARG A 95 -10.22 14.86 -6.11
CA ARG A 95 -9.14 15.77 -5.68
C ARG A 95 -9.55 17.23 -5.67
N ASP A 96 -10.54 17.59 -6.48
CA ASP A 96 -10.96 18.98 -6.61
C ASP A 96 -11.66 19.45 -5.31
N PRO A 97 -11.32 20.65 -4.80
CA PRO A 97 -11.85 21.14 -3.53
C PRO A 97 -13.38 21.15 -3.46
N ALA A 98 -14.06 21.45 -4.56
CA ALA A 98 -15.52 21.48 -4.61
C ALA A 98 -16.14 20.09 -4.39
N VAL A 99 -15.58 19.05 -5.03
CA VAL A 99 -16.01 17.66 -4.87
C VAL A 99 -15.62 17.13 -3.50
N ALA A 100 -14.39 17.43 -3.06
CA ALA A 100 -13.90 17.03 -1.75
C ALA A 100 -14.76 17.63 -0.62
N GLY A 101 -15.08 18.92 -0.71
CA GLY A 101 -15.96 19.58 0.26
C GLY A 101 -17.37 19.00 0.31
N TYR A 102 -17.95 18.69 -0.86
CA TYR A 102 -19.24 17.99 -0.94
C TYR A 102 -19.18 16.64 -0.24
N LEU A 103 -18.22 15.78 -0.58
CA LEU A 103 -18.09 14.44 0.02
C LEU A 103 -17.77 14.50 1.51
N GLN A 104 -16.97 15.47 1.93
CA GLN A 104 -16.63 15.68 3.34
C GLN A 104 -17.86 16.10 4.18
N SER A 105 -18.79 16.84 3.60
CA SER A 105 -20.02 17.27 4.29
C SER A 105 -20.98 16.11 4.52
N GLU A 106 -20.89 15.03 3.74
CA GLU A 106 -21.79 13.89 3.78
C GLU A 106 -21.52 12.96 4.99
N PRO A 107 -22.48 12.79 5.92
CA PRO A 107 -22.29 11.93 7.10
C PRO A 107 -21.92 10.48 6.75
N ALA A 108 -22.55 9.93 5.71
CA ALA A 108 -22.29 8.55 5.26
C ALA A 108 -20.82 8.36 4.82
N VAL A 109 -20.22 9.36 4.17
CA VAL A 109 -18.82 9.32 3.74
C VAL A 109 -17.88 9.36 4.92
N ARG A 110 -18.17 10.22 5.91
CA ARG A 110 -17.36 10.31 7.15
C ARG A 110 -17.37 8.97 7.90
N VAL A 111 -18.56 8.44 8.18
CA VAL A 111 -18.72 7.16 8.89
C VAL A 111 -18.02 6.02 8.15
N PHE A 112 -18.12 5.97 6.83
CA PHE A 112 -17.44 4.98 6.01
C PHE A 112 -15.92 5.08 6.16
N LEU A 113 -15.37 6.29 5.98
CA LEU A 113 -13.92 6.52 6.08
C LEU A 113 -13.38 6.22 7.48
N ASP A 114 -14.10 6.58 8.53
CA ASP A 114 -13.66 6.29 9.91
C ASP A 114 -13.55 4.78 10.15
N ARG A 115 -14.50 4.01 9.65
CA ARG A 115 -14.47 2.53 9.76
C ARG A 115 -13.34 1.92 8.93
N VAL A 116 -13.14 2.42 7.71
CA VAL A 116 -12.05 1.95 6.83
C VAL A 116 -10.69 2.26 7.46
N LYS A 117 -10.51 3.48 7.98
CA LYS A 117 -9.27 3.87 8.64
C LYS A 117 -8.97 2.96 9.84
N ALA A 118 -9.95 2.73 10.71
CA ALA A 118 -9.77 1.85 11.87
C ALA A 118 -9.35 0.43 11.44
N LEU A 119 -10.04 -0.15 10.45
CA LEU A 119 -9.73 -1.47 9.93
C LEU A 119 -8.31 -1.55 9.32
N VAL A 120 -7.92 -0.53 8.54
CA VAL A 120 -6.60 -0.48 7.92
C VAL A 120 -5.51 -0.24 8.96
N ASP A 121 -5.79 0.56 9.98
CA ASP A 121 -4.87 0.81 11.09
C ASP A 121 -4.53 -0.48 11.84
N ASP A 122 -5.54 -1.29 12.17
CA ASP A 122 -5.35 -2.59 12.83
C ASP A 122 -4.47 -3.53 11.98
N ALA A 123 -4.67 -3.53 10.65
CA ALA A 123 -3.86 -4.36 9.78
C ALA A 123 -2.43 -3.83 9.63
N VAL A 124 -2.25 -2.51 9.54
CA VAL A 124 -0.90 -1.90 9.49
C VAL A 124 -0.10 -2.28 10.73
N ASP A 125 -0.71 -2.17 11.91
CA ASP A 125 -0.03 -2.50 13.17
C ASP A 125 0.30 -4.00 13.25
N ASN A 126 -0.63 -4.89 12.84
CA ASN A 126 -0.39 -6.32 12.76
C ASN A 126 0.72 -6.67 11.75
N TYR A 127 0.67 -6.08 10.55
CA TYR A 127 1.63 -6.35 9.48
C TYR A 127 3.04 -5.87 9.85
N ARG A 128 3.16 -4.70 10.47
CA ARG A 128 4.44 -4.22 11.02
C ARG A 128 5.01 -5.19 12.06
N GLY A 129 4.17 -5.67 12.97
CA GLY A 129 4.60 -6.65 13.99
C GLY A 129 5.03 -8.00 13.40
N ARG A 130 4.62 -8.32 12.18
CA ARG A 130 4.95 -9.57 11.47
C ARG A 130 5.98 -9.37 10.35
N ASN A 131 6.55 -8.18 10.20
CA ASN A 131 7.52 -7.83 9.15
C ASN A 131 7.01 -8.04 7.72
N PHE A 132 5.71 -7.81 7.46
CA PHE A 132 5.19 -7.71 6.11
C PHE A 132 5.61 -6.39 5.47
N THR A 133 5.84 -6.42 4.16
CA THR A 133 6.33 -5.27 3.40
C THR A 133 5.26 -4.59 2.57
N ASP A 134 4.13 -5.27 2.37
CA ASP A 134 3.07 -4.83 1.47
C ASP A 134 1.68 -5.00 2.08
N LEU A 135 0.83 -3.99 1.85
CA LEU A 135 -0.62 -4.03 2.08
C LEU A 135 -1.30 -3.28 0.96
N SER A 136 -2.28 -3.90 0.31
CA SER A 136 -3.04 -3.27 -0.77
C SER A 136 -4.44 -2.87 -0.31
N VAL A 137 -4.88 -1.65 -0.64
CA VAL A 137 -6.22 -1.13 -0.33
C VAL A 137 -6.76 -0.40 -1.56
N ALA A 138 -7.83 -0.91 -2.14
CA ALA A 138 -8.44 -0.34 -3.33
C ALA A 138 -9.84 0.22 -3.03
N PHE A 139 -10.16 1.38 -3.61
CA PHE A 139 -11.48 1.99 -3.55
C PHE A 139 -12.09 2.02 -4.95
N GLY A 140 -13.30 1.44 -5.11
CA GLY A 140 -14.01 1.40 -6.37
C GLY A 140 -15.26 2.27 -6.36
N CYS A 141 -15.49 3.03 -7.43
CA CYS A 141 -16.81 3.61 -7.70
C CYS A 141 -17.18 3.41 -9.18
N THR A 142 -18.35 3.87 -9.62
CA THR A 142 -18.83 3.57 -10.97
C THR A 142 -17.88 4.01 -12.07
N GLY A 143 -17.36 5.25 -11.99
CA GLY A 143 -16.48 5.83 -13.02
C GLY A 143 -15.08 6.16 -12.54
N GLY A 144 -14.67 5.72 -11.34
CA GLY A 144 -13.31 5.88 -10.83
C GLY A 144 -12.81 7.32 -10.57
N ARG A 145 -13.67 8.34 -10.71
CA ARG A 145 -13.24 9.75 -10.73
C ARG A 145 -13.50 10.56 -9.47
N HIS A 146 -14.59 10.28 -8.75
CA HIS A 146 -15.04 11.12 -7.62
C HIS A 146 -14.85 10.40 -6.26
N ARG A 147 -15.82 9.54 -5.88
CA ARG A 147 -15.90 8.89 -4.56
C ARG A 147 -14.68 8.04 -4.25
N SER A 148 -14.25 7.20 -5.17
CA SER A 148 -13.07 6.33 -5.01
C SER A 148 -11.79 7.14 -4.87
N VAL A 149 -11.62 8.18 -5.69
CA VAL A 149 -10.47 9.09 -5.62
C VAL A 149 -10.42 9.81 -4.27
N TYR A 150 -11.54 10.42 -3.86
CA TYR A 150 -11.63 11.09 -2.56
C TYR A 150 -11.29 10.16 -1.39
N CYS A 151 -11.88 8.94 -1.38
CA CYS A 151 -11.62 7.98 -0.30
C CYS A 151 -10.15 7.54 -0.27
N ALA A 152 -9.55 7.30 -1.44
CA ALA A 152 -8.14 6.92 -1.54
C ALA A 152 -7.21 8.04 -1.03
N GLU A 153 -7.47 9.30 -1.41
CA GLU A 153 -6.72 10.45 -0.92
C GLU A 153 -6.83 10.59 0.61
N ARG A 154 -8.04 10.48 1.17
CA ARG A 154 -8.25 10.61 2.65
C ARG A 154 -7.57 9.48 3.43
N LEU A 155 -7.57 8.25 2.91
CA LEU A 155 -6.82 7.16 3.53
C LEU A 155 -5.31 7.39 3.40
N GLY A 156 -4.82 7.78 2.23
CA GLY A 156 -3.40 8.06 2.00
C GLY A 156 -2.86 9.15 2.93
N GLU A 157 -3.59 10.25 3.10
CA GLU A 157 -3.23 11.31 4.05
C GLU A 157 -3.19 10.81 5.50
N HIS A 158 -4.22 10.05 5.91
CA HIS A 158 -4.28 9.47 7.24
C HIS A 158 -3.05 8.58 7.55
N LEU A 159 -2.72 7.68 6.63
CA LEU A 159 -1.60 6.77 6.80
C LEU A 159 -0.24 7.48 6.82
N ARG A 160 -0.04 8.48 5.93
CA ARG A 160 1.17 9.32 5.97
C ARG A 160 1.29 10.06 7.29
N GLY A 161 0.18 10.58 7.85
CA GLY A 161 0.14 11.20 9.17
C GLY A 161 0.54 10.25 10.31
N ARG A 162 0.40 8.94 10.12
CA ARG A 162 0.87 7.89 11.05
C ARG A 162 2.30 7.40 10.75
N GLY A 163 3.02 8.03 9.84
CA GLY A 163 4.37 7.62 9.45
C GLY A 163 4.41 6.28 8.71
N VAL A 164 3.35 5.96 7.94
CA VAL A 164 3.31 4.79 7.05
C VAL A 164 3.76 5.22 5.66
N ALA A 165 4.61 4.41 5.01
CA ALA A 165 4.92 4.61 3.61
C ALA A 165 3.68 4.31 2.76
N VAL A 166 3.29 5.25 1.87
CA VAL A 166 2.09 5.14 1.04
C VAL A 166 2.41 5.36 -0.42
N GLU A 167 2.06 4.39 -1.24
CA GLU A 167 2.01 4.50 -2.68
C GLU A 167 0.55 4.70 -3.11
N LEU A 168 0.21 5.91 -3.59
CA LEU A 168 -1.14 6.27 -3.98
C LEU A 168 -1.24 6.38 -5.49
N ARG A 169 -2.19 5.64 -6.08
CA ARG A 169 -2.46 5.64 -7.53
C ARG A 169 -3.94 5.81 -7.83
N HIS A 170 -4.23 6.47 -8.92
CA HIS A 170 -5.58 6.63 -9.46
C HIS A 170 -5.62 6.10 -10.90
N ARG A 171 -6.37 5.02 -11.12
CA ARG A 171 -6.34 4.34 -12.43
C ARG A 171 -6.96 5.18 -13.56
N GLU A 172 -8.05 5.91 -13.27
CA GLU A 172 -8.83 6.65 -14.27
C GLU A 172 -8.57 8.16 -14.30
N ILE A 173 -7.71 8.67 -13.45
CA ILE A 173 -7.26 10.05 -13.52
C ILE A 173 -5.73 10.05 -13.59
N GLY A 174 -5.16 10.79 -14.53
CA GLY A 174 -3.72 10.87 -14.69
C GLY A 174 -3.03 11.28 -13.39
N SER A 175 -1.81 10.82 -13.21
CA SER A 175 -0.91 11.29 -12.14
C SER A 175 -0.71 12.78 -12.39
N GLY A 176 -1.52 13.62 -11.78
CA GLY A 176 -1.32 15.07 -11.81
C GLY A 176 0.00 15.38 -11.15
N SER A 177 0.87 16.02 -11.89
CA SER A 177 2.10 16.67 -11.45
C SER A 177 1.84 17.61 -10.30
#